data_c2a5263da1f6ba67e09a9529a8a4f2cf
#
_entry.id   c2a5263da1f6ba67e09a9529a8a4f2cf
#
_cell.length_a   1.000
_cell.length_b   1.000
_cell.length_c   1.000
_cell.angle_alpha   90.00
_cell.angle_beta   90.00
_cell.angle_gamma   90.00
#
_symmetry.space_group_name_H-M   'P 1'
#
loop_
_entity.id
_entity.type
_entity.pdbx_description
1 polymer ?
#
loop_
_entity_poly.entity_id
_entity_poly.type
_entity_poly.pdbx_seq_one_letter_code
_entity_poly.pdbx_strand_id
1 'polypeptide(L)'
;MLDGIPISELRLIVHSIIFTILFIALMVAVGFWAYTSLTLKNPKEKEHLRRLKEKAQSDELAKKQFEKLERRNKRRRRRERKNIVTDVFIWSISVCVGVAILVWGIIPGWTDYIRKDYVVYTGEITVYQQMKNSRIELDNGTVIWGTGDFNEHDTYGTVVYSRRTKQFLGGN
;
A
#
# COMPACT_ATOMS: atom_id res chain seq x y z
N MET A 1 23.77 22.80 2.42
CA MET A 1 23.38 24.08 3.05
C MET A 1 22.59 24.88 2.03
N LEU A 2 21.47 25.42 2.44
CA LEU A 2 20.66 26.33 1.64
C LEU A 2 20.54 27.61 2.46
N ASP A 3 20.95 28.74 1.91
CA ASP A 3 20.98 30.06 2.59
C ASP A 3 21.63 30.02 3.99
N GLY A 4 22.71 29.23 4.15
CA GLY A 4 23.42 29.07 5.40
C GLY A 4 22.80 28.07 6.41
N ILE A 5 21.62 27.54 6.12
CA ILE A 5 20.93 26.59 6.99
C ILE A 5 21.38 25.15 6.69
N PRO A 6 21.76 24.35 7.71
CA PRO A 6 22.09 22.95 7.52
C PRO A 6 20.83 22.16 7.16
N ILE A 7 20.83 21.47 6.02
CA ILE A 7 19.70 20.65 5.55
C ILE A 7 19.99 19.19 5.87
N SER A 8 19.04 18.52 6.51
CA SER A 8 19.06 17.08 6.71
C SER A 8 18.17 16.37 5.70
N GLU A 9 18.74 15.95 4.58
CA GLU A 9 18.03 15.16 3.55
C GLU A 9 17.75 13.71 4.01
N LEU A 10 18.37 13.27 5.09
CA LEU A 10 18.25 11.90 5.60
C LEU A 10 16.77 11.50 5.83
N ARG A 11 15.98 12.43 6.36
CA ARG A 11 14.55 12.19 6.61
C ARG A 11 13.77 11.93 5.33
N LEU A 12 14.03 12.72 4.29
CA LEU A 12 13.37 12.58 3.00
C LEU A 12 13.71 11.24 2.34
N ILE A 13 14.98 10.83 2.44
CA ILE A 13 15.47 9.54 1.95
C ILE A 13 14.79 8.40 2.72
N VAL A 14 14.80 8.45 4.05
CA VAL A 14 14.20 7.41 4.90
C VAL A 14 12.70 7.29 4.64
N HIS A 15 11.98 8.41 4.53
CA HIS A 15 10.57 8.42 4.18
C HIS A 15 10.32 7.73 2.82
N SER A 16 11.06 8.12 1.79
CA SER A 16 10.92 7.56 0.44
C SER A 16 11.26 6.06 0.40
N ILE A 17 12.28 5.62 1.13
CA ILE A 17 12.65 4.21 1.26
C ILE A 17 11.55 3.41 1.94
N ILE A 18 10.97 3.91 3.06
CA ILE A 18 9.91 3.22 3.79
C ILE A 18 8.71 2.98 2.87
N PHE A 19 8.25 4.02 2.15
CA PHE A 19 7.13 3.86 1.22
C PHE A 19 7.45 2.91 0.06
N THR A 20 8.68 2.91 -0.43
CA THR A 20 9.12 1.97 -1.47
C THR A 20 9.10 0.53 -0.96
N ILE A 21 9.60 0.26 0.25
CA ILE A 21 9.57 -1.06 0.87
C ILE A 21 8.12 -1.54 1.08
N LEU A 22 7.25 -0.67 1.60
CA LEU A 22 5.83 -0.99 1.80
C LEU A 22 5.13 -1.34 0.49
N PHE A 23 5.43 -0.60 -0.58
CA PHE A 23 4.90 -0.88 -1.91
C PHE A 23 5.35 -2.24 -2.44
N ILE A 24 6.66 -2.54 -2.34
CA ILE A 24 7.21 -3.84 -2.77
C ILE A 24 6.58 -4.98 -1.96
N ALA A 25 6.46 -4.84 -0.64
CA ALA A 25 5.84 -5.84 0.23
C ALA A 25 4.37 -6.09 -0.17
N LEU A 26 3.61 -5.04 -0.47
CA LEU A 26 2.24 -5.14 -0.96
C LEU A 26 2.18 -5.91 -2.30
N MET A 27 3.04 -5.57 -3.24
CA MET A 27 3.09 -6.22 -4.56
C MET A 27 3.44 -7.71 -4.45
N VAL A 28 4.39 -8.07 -3.58
CA VAL A 28 4.77 -9.46 -3.31
C VAL A 28 3.59 -10.22 -2.68
N ALA A 29 2.92 -9.65 -1.68
CA ALA A 29 1.78 -10.27 -1.02
C ALA A 29 0.61 -10.52 -1.99
N VAL A 30 0.29 -9.52 -2.83
CA VAL A 30 -0.75 -9.62 -3.88
C VAL A 30 -0.37 -10.66 -4.93
N GLY A 31 0.89 -10.67 -5.38
CA GLY A 31 1.39 -11.65 -6.34
C GLY A 31 1.34 -13.09 -5.81
N PHE A 32 1.75 -13.30 -4.57
CA PHE A 32 1.68 -14.61 -3.91
C PHE A 32 0.24 -15.10 -3.78
N TRP A 33 -0.66 -14.22 -3.35
CA TRP A 33 -2.08 -14.57 -3.23
C TRP A 33 -2.71 -14.89 -4.61
N ALA A 34 -2.39 -14.13 -5.66
CA ALA A 34 -2.81 -14.43 -7.02
C ALA A 34 -2.30 -15.80 -7.50
N TYR A 35 -1.02 -16.07 -7.27
CA TYR A 35 -0.40 -17.35 -7.62
C TYR A 35 -1.10 -18.53 -6.93
N THR A 36 -1.36 -18.44 -5.63
CA THR A 36 -2.06 -19.49 -4.87
C THR A 36 -3.49 -19.68 -5.35
N SER A 37 -4.22 -18.61 -5.66
CA SER A 37 -5.59 -18.66 -6.18
C SER A 37 -5.67 -19.35 -7.55
N LEU A 38 -4.66 -19.19 -8.40
CA LEU A 38 -4.60 -19.80 -9.73
C LEU A 38 -4.16 -21.27 -9.69
N THR A 39 -3.20 -21.60 -8.84
CA THR A 39 -2.62 -22.97 -8.78
C THR A 39 -3.47 -23.96 -8.00
N LEU A 40 -4.29 -23.51 -7.04
CA LEU A 40 -5.18 -24.37 -6.25
C LEU A 40 -6.42 -24.87 -7.04
N LYS A 41 -6.62 -24.49 -8.29
CA LYS A 41 -7.62 -25.11 -9.19
C LYS A 41 -7.15 -26.50 -9.59
N ASN A 42 -7.47 -27.48 -8.75
CA ASN A 42 -6.95 -28.84 -8.74
C ASN A 42 -7.26 -29.60 -10.08
N PRO A 43 -6.30 -29.82 -10.98
CA PRO A 43 -6.52 -30.51 -12.24
C PRO A 43 -6.92 -31.99 -12.02
N LYS A 44 -6.48 -32.60 -10.92
CA LYS A 44 -6.78 -34.00 -10.56
C LYS A 44 -8.26 -34.25 -10.33
N GLU A 45 -9.01 -33.27 -9.80
CA GLU A 45 -10.44 -33.37 -9.55
C GLU A 45 -11.26 -33.38 -10.85
N LYS A 46 -10.84 -32.62 -11.87
CA LYS A 46 -11.47 -32.63 -13.19
C LYS A 46 -11.28 -33.98 -13.88
N GLU A 47 -10.11 -34.54 -13.78
CA GLU A 47 -9.81 -35.84 -14.38
C GLU A 47 -10.56 -36.99 -13.69
N HIS A 48 -10.66 -36.93 -12.34
CA HIS A 48 -11.46 -37.88 -11.57
C HIS A 48 -12.95 -37.84 -11.94
N LEU A 49 -13.51 -36.67 -12.12
CA LEU A 49 -14.90 -36.48 -12.56
C LEU A 49 -15.12 -37.01 -13.98
N ARG A 50 -14.16 -36.82 -14.88
CA ARG A 50 -14.22 -37.35 -16.24
C ARG A 50 -14.26 -38.89 -16.24
N ARG A 51 -13.37 -39.51 -15.48
CA ARG A 51 -13.31 -41.00 -15.37
C ARG A 51 -14.59 -41.58 -14.74
N LEU A 52 -15.18 -40.89 -13.75
CA LEU A 52 -16.44 -41.28 -13.13
C LEU A 52 -17.61 -41.13 -14.11
N LYS A 53 -17.62 -40.12 -14.96
CA LYS A 53 -18.65 -39.93 -15.98
C LYS A 53 -18.62 -41.04 -17.03
N GLU A 54 -17.43 -41.47 -17.45
CA GLU A 54 -17.26 -42.58 -18.38
C GLU A 54 -17.77 -43.93 -17.79
N LYS A 55 -17.48 -44.17 -16.50
CA LYS A 55 -17.99 -45.39 -15.79
C LYS A 55 -19.48 -45.34 -15.52
N ALA A 56 -20.08 -44.16 -15.31
CA ALA A 56 -21.52 -44.00 -15.06
C ALA A 56 -22.41 -44.35 -16.28
N GLN A 57 -21.82 -44.54 -17.46
CA GLN A 57 -22.56 -45.01 -18.66
C GLN A 57 -22.82 -46.51 -18.63
N SER A 58 -22.04 -47.28 -17.88
CA SER A 58 -22.09 -48.75 -17.87
C SER A 58 -22.60 -49.37 -16.56
N ASP A 59 -22.69 -48.60 -15.47
CA ASP A 59 -23.00 -49.08 -14.11
C ASP A 59 -23.94 -48.12 -13.38
N GLU A 60 -25.09 -48.69 -12.91
CA GLU A 60 -26.13 -47.94 -12.19
C GLU A 60 -25.66 -47.41 -10.82
N LEU A 61 -24.75 -48.13 -10.17
CA LEU A 61 -24.09 -47.71 -8.93
C LEU A 61 -23.16 -46.49 -9.17
N ALA A 62 -22.41 -46.51 -10.25
CA ALA A 62 -21.55 -45.43 -10.67
C ALA A 62 -22.37 -44.16 -11.04
N LYS A 63 -23.56 -44.36 -11.62
CA LYS A 63 -24.50 -43.27 -11.94
C LYS A 63 -24.97 -42.55 -10.66
N LYS A 64 -25.38 -43.27 -9.60
CA LYS A 64 -25.77 -42.68 -8.33
C LYS A 64 -24.63 -41.92 -7.65
N GLN A 65 -23.42 -42.45 -7.70
CA GLN A 65 -22.22 -41.79 -7.18
C GLN A 65 -21.90 -40.51 -7.97
N PHE A 66 -22.01 -40.54 -9.29
CA PHE A 66 -21.80 -39.38 -10.14
C PHE A 66 -22.81 -38.27 -9.85
N GLU A 67 -24.10 -38.55 -9.73
CA GLU A 67 -25.14 -37.59 -9.39
C GLU A 67 -24.90 -36.93 -8.01
N LYS A 68 -24.49 -37.73 -7.02
CA LYS A 68 -24.16 -37.22 -5.68
C LYS A 68 -22.95 -36.27 -5.72
N LEU A 69 -21.92 -36.59 -6.50
CA LEU A 69 -20.74 -35.77 -6.70
C LEU A 69 -21.08 -34.50 -7.50
N GLU A 70 -21.92 -34.60 -8.52
CA GLU A 70 -22.37 -33.45 -9.31
C GLU A 70 -23.15 -32.44 -8.46
N ARG A 71 -24.06 -32.90 -7.59
CA ARG A 71 -24.78 -32.04 -6.66
C ARG A 71 -23.82 -31.33 -5.66
N ARG A 72 -22.79 -32.06 -5.18
CA ARG A 72 -21.74 -31.47 -4.32
C ARG A 72 -20.92 -30.42 -5.08
N ASN A 73 -20.53 -30.71 -6.31
CA ASN A 73 -19.78 -29.79 -7.16
C ASN A 73 -20.60 -28.54 -7.53
N LYS A 74 -21.90 -28.67 -7.79
CA LYS A 74 -22.78 -27.54 -8.06
C LYS A 74 -22.85 -26.59 -6.86
N ARG A 75 -22.92 -27.13 -5.62
CA ARG A 75 -22.85 -26.35 -4.38
C ARG A 75 -21.48 -25.69 -4.18
N ARG A 76 -20.39 -26.42 -4.48
CA ARG A 76 -19.02 -25.92 -4.40
C ARG A 76 -18.78 -24.80 -5.39
N ARG A 77 -19.21 -24.94 -6.65
CA ARG A 77 -19.11 -23.89 -7.69
C ARG A 77 -19.89 -22.63 -7.32
N ARG A 78 -21.03 -22.74 -6.63
CA ARG A 78 -21.74 -21.56 -6.12
C ARG A 78 -20.97 -20.83 -5.02
N ARG A 79 -20.27 -21.57 -4.15
CA ARG A 79 -19.36 -21.00 -3.14
C ARG A 79 -18.12 -20.36 -3.80
N GLU A 80 -17.53 -21.05 -4.77
CA GLU A 80 -16.38 -20.55 -5.52
C GLU A 80 -16.71 -19.27 -6.29
N ARG A 81 -17.92 -19.15 -6.86
CA ARG A 81 -18.34 -17.87 -7.50
C ARG A 81 -18.43 -16.71 -6.51
N LYS A 82 -18.91 -16.96 -5.29
CA LYS A 82 -18.90 -15.93 -4.24
C LYS A 82 -17.48 -15.54 -3.85
N ASN A 83 -16.60 -16.53 -3.74
CA ASN A 83 -15.18 -16.26 -3.46
C ASN A 83 -14.51 -15.45 -4.59
N ILE A 84 -14.82 -15.74 -5.86
CA ILE A 84 -14.29 -14.95 -6.99
C ILE A 84 -14.68 -13.47 -6.89
N VAL A 85 -15.92 -13.17 -6.51
CA VAL A 85 -16.35 -11.77 -6.33
C VAL A 85 -15.58 -11.11 -5.19
N THR A 86 -15.40 -11.83 -4.08
CA THR A 86 -14.60 -11.35 -2.94
C THR A 86 -13.15 -11.15 -3.35
N ASP A 87 -12.60 -12.09 -4.12
CA ASP A 87 -11.23 -12.01 -4.62
C ASP A 87 -11.02 -10.81 -5.53
N VAL A 88 -11.93 -10.54 -6.47
CA VAL A 88 -11.89 -9.36 -7.35
C VAL A 88 -11.96 -8.07 -6.53
N PHE A 89 -12.81 -8.03 -5.49
CA PHE A 89 -12.95 -6.88 -4.63
C PHE A 89 -11.65 -6.59 -3.85
N ILE A 90 -11.04 -7.62 -3.27
CA ILE A 90 -9.75 -7.50 -2.56
C ILE A 90 -8.66 -7.01 -3.53
N TRP A 91 -8.62 -7.54 -4.77
CA TRP A 91 -7.70 -7.10 -5.81
C TRP A 91 -7.86 -5.61 -6.13
N SER A 92 -9.10 -5.16 -6.32
CA SER A 92 -9.39 -3.76 -6.61
C SER A 92 -8.91 -2.84 -5.48
N ILE A 93 -9.18 -3.20 -4.22
CA ILE A 93 -8.71 -2.43 -3.06
C ILE A 93 -7.17 -2.40 -3.02
N SER A 94 -6.51 -3.54 -3.22
CA SER A 94 -5.04 -3.61 -3.19
C SER A 94 -4.40 -2.73 -4.28
N VAL A 95 -4.97 -2.70 -5.47
CA VAL A 95 -4.52 -1.82 -6.55
C VAL A 95 -4.72 -0.35 -6.17
N CYS A 96 -5.88 0.02 -5.64
CA CYS A 96 -6.13 1.40 -5.20
C CYS A 96 -5.16 1.85 -4.11
N VAL A 97 -4.89 0.99 -3.12
CA VAL A 97 -3.91 1.26 -2.06
C VAL A 97 -2.50 1.40 -2.64
N GLY A 98 -2.11 0.51 -3.56
CA GLY A 98 -0.81 0.58 -4.25
C GLY A 98 -0.63 1.89 -5.02
N VAL A 99 -1.64 2.31 -5.77
CA VAL A 99 -1.63 3.59 -6.49
C VAL A 99 -1.54 4.77 -5.52
N ALA A 100 -2.28 4.74 -4.41
CA ALA A 100 -2.20 5.80 -3.39
C ALA A 100 -0.79 5.91 -2.79
N ILE A 101 -0.14 4.79 -2.47
CA ILE A 101 1.25 4.77 -1.96
C ILE A 101 2.21 5.36 -2.99
N LEU A 102 2.05 5.02 -4.29
CA LEU A 102 2.87 5.58 -5.36
C LEU A 102 2.70 7.09 -5.48
N VAL A 103 1.45 7.55 -5.60
CA VAL A 103 1.14 8.96 -5.89
C VAL A 103 1.46 9.87 -4.70
N TRP A 104 1.20 9.43 -3.48
CA TRP A 104 1.33 10.28 -2.29
C TRP A 104 2.61 10.06 -1.49
N GLY A 105 3.23 8.90 -1.61
CA GLY A 105 4.43 8.57 -0.85
C GLY A 105 5.70 8.53 -1.71
N ILE A 106 5.72 7.68 -2.73
CA ILE A 106 6.95 7.39 -3.48
C ILE A 106 7.31 8.53 -4.43
N ILE A 107 6.38 8.90 -5.32
CA ILE A 107 6.66 9.90 -6.37
C ILE A 107 7.03 11.27 -5.76
N PRO A 108 6.27 11.85 -4.81
CA PRO A 108 6.64 13.12 -4.23
C PRO A 108 7.97 13.09 -3.49
N GLY A 109 8.21 12.05 -2.70
CA GLY A 109 9.44 11.92 -1.91
C GLY A 109 10.70 11.85 -2.77
N TRP A 110 10.71 10.98 -3.76
CA TRP A 110 11.83 10.87 -4.69
C TRP A 110 11.99 12.11 -5.57
N THR A 111 10.89 12.75 -5.97
CA THR A 111 10.95 13.97 -6.78
C THR A 111 11.55 15.12 -5.98
N ASP A 112 11.14 15.32 -4.74
CA ASP A 112 11.70 16.37 -3.87
C ASP A 112 13.18 16.12 -3.61
N TYR A 113 13.58 14.86 -3.40
CA TYR A 113 14.99 14.50 -3.18
C TYR A 113 15.85 14.73 -4.42
N ILE A 114 15.43 14.24 -5.61
CA ILE A 114 16.23 14.31 -6.84
C ILE A 114 16.32 15.74 -7.36
N ARG A 115 15.20 16.47 -7.35
CA ARG A 115 15.13 17.84 -7.87
C ARG A 115 15.62 18.89 -6.87
N LYS A 116 15.84 18.51 -5.61
CA LYS A 116 16.18 19.45 -4.53
C LYS A 116 15.12 20.56 -4.41
N ASP A 117 13.84 20.19 -4.59
CA ASP A 117 12.72 21.14 -4.63
C ASP A 117 12.32 21.52 -3.19
N TYR A 118 13.19 22.36 -2.58
CA TYR A 118 13.03 22.83 -1.20
C TYR A 118 12.48 24.24 -1.19
N VAL A 119 11.72 24.54 -0.15
CA VAL A 119 11.15 25.85 0.11
C VAL A 119 11.78 26.40 1.38
N VAL A 120 12.31 27.62 1.30
CA VAL A 120 12.75 28.39 2.45
C VAL A 120 11.61 29.34 2.84
N TYR A 121 11.20 29.27 4.09
CA TYR A 121 10.19 30.14 4.65
C TYR A 121 10.77 30.88 5.84
N THR A 122 10.54 32.20 5.92
CA THR A 122 10.92 33.05 7.05
C THR A 122 9.68 33.80 7.52
N GLY A 123 9.32 33.64 8.77
CA GLY A 123 8.12 34.26 9.35
C GLY A 123 7.78 33.70 10.71
N GLU A 124 6.54 33.91 11.12
CA GLU A 124 6.01 33.33 12.35
C GLU A 124 5.76 31.83 12.18
N ILE A 125 6.16 31.07 13.18
CA ILE A 125 6.14 29.62 13.19
C ILE A 125 5.53 29.19 14.51
N THR A 126 4.45 28.39 14.43
CA THR A 126 3.85 27.74 15.62
C THR A 126 4.22 26.27 15.61
N VAL A 127 4.87 25.81 16.66
CA VAL A 127 5.30 24.42 16.79
C VAL A 127 4.42 23.70 17.79
N TYR A 128 3.77 22.64 17.33
CA TYR A 128 2.99 21.72 18.15
C TYR A 128 3.74 20.40 18.27
N GLN A 129 4.10 20.01 19.46
CA GLN A 129 4.72 18.70 19.70
C GLN A 129 3.65 17.63 19.86
N GLN A 130 3.71 16.58 19.05
CA GLN A 130 2.82 15.44 19.11
C GLN A 130 3.64 14.15 19.20
N MET A 131 3.88 13.67 20.42
CA MET A 131 4.72 12.49 20.71
C MET A 131 6.14 12.62 20.14
N LYS A 132 6.47 11.83 19.09
CA LYS A 132 7.78 11.86 18.41
C LYS A 132 7.78 12.72 17.13
N ASN A 133 6.62 13.24 16.73
CA ASN A 133 6.46 14.06 15.56
C ASN A 133 6.08 15.47 15.99
N SER A 134 6.67 16.47 15.36
CA SER A 134 6.28 17.87 15.52
C SER A 134 5.47 18.30 14.31
N ARG A 135 4.33 18.92 14.57
CA ARG A 135 3.56 19.64 13.57
C ARG A 135 4.00 21.10 13.65
N ILE A 136 4.48 21.62 12.55
CA ILE A 136 4.93 23.00 12.42
C ILE A 136 3.93 23.72 11.51
N GLU A 137 3.28 24.74 12.01
CA GLU A 137 2.33 25.55 11.26
C GLU A 137 2.95 26.93 10.99
N LEU A 138 2.94 27.31 9.72
CA LEU A 138 3.44 28.61 9.27
C LEU A 138 2.28 29.60 9.23
N ASP A 139 2.56 30.88 9.34
CA ASP A 139 1.53 31.96 9.30
C ASP A 139 0.69 31.93 8.01
N ASN A 140 1.25 31.44 6.92
CA ASN A 140 0.54 31.26 5.65
C ASN A 140 -0.40 30.04 5.62
N GLY A 141 -0.62 29.34 6.74
CA GLY A 141 -1.45 28.15 6.87
C GLY A 141 -0.80 26.86 6.35
N THR A 142 0.47 26.88 5.92
CA THR A 142 1.16 25.66 5.50
C THR A 142 1.55 24.85 6.74
N VAL A 143 1.18 23.56 6.73
CA VAL A 143 1.57 22.60 7.76
C VAL A 143 2.71 21.74 7.26
N ILE A 144 3.79 21.68 8.01
CA ILE A 144 4.96 20.83 7.77
C ILE A 144 5.17 19.86 8.93
N TRP A 145 5.75 18.71 8.62
CA TRP A 145 5.96 17.65 9.58
C TRP A 145 7.45 17.45 9.85
N GLY A 146 7.82 17.46 11.10
CA GLY A 146 9.18 17.23 11.56
C GLY A 146 9.26 16.15 12.63
N THR A 147 10.45 15.64 12.87
CA THR A 147 10.77 14.83 14.03
C THR A 147 11.92 15.53 14.76
N GLY A 148 11.77 15.82 16.03
CA GLY A 148 12.81 16.48 16.83
C GLY A 148 12.22 17.00 18.14
N ASP A 149 13.11 17.35 19.05
CA ASP A 149 12.75 17.99 20.32
C ASP A 149 12.50 19.48 20.07
N PHE A 150 11.34 19.77 19.49
CA PHE A 150 10.85 21.13 19.45
C PHE A 150 9.96 21.35 20.69
N ASN A 151 10.24 22.36 21.45
CA ASN A 151 9.31 22.82 22.50
C ASN A 151 8.11 23.48 21.82
N GLU A 152 6.91 23.27 22.39
CA GLU A 152 5.71 24.00 21.94
C GLU A 152 5.93 25.51 22.20
N HIS A 153 6.01 26.29 21.14
CA HIS A 153 6.16 27.73 21.21
C HIS A 153 5.86 28.38 19.86
N ASP A 154 5.49 29.61 19.92
CA ASP A 154 5.44 30.51 18.78
C ASP A 154 6.75 31.25 18.69
N THR A 155 7.38 31.25 17.54
CA THR A 155 8.65 31.91 17.32
C THR A 155 8.74 32.47 15.90
N TYR A 156 9.59 33.46 15.74
CA TYR A 156 9.95 33.96 14.41
C TYR A 156 11.27 33.32 13.98
N GLY A 157 11.26 32.67 12.83
CA GLY A 157 12.45 31.95 12.39
C GLY A 157 12.43 31.63 10.91
N THR A 158 13.46 30.91 10.48
CA THR A 158 13.56 30.43 9.12
C THR A 158 13.52 28.90 9.11
N VAL A 159 12.65 28.33 8.28
CA VAL A 159 12.52 26.89 8.11
C VAL A 159 12.70 26.50 6.64
N VAL A 160 13.32 25.35 6.42
CA VAL A 160 13.47 24.73 5.11
C VAL A 160 12.67 23.43 5.11
N TYR A 161 11.82 23.27 4.11
CA TYR A 161 11.01 22.07 3.97
C TYR A 161 10.87 21.63 2.49
N SER A 162 10.56 20.36 2.31
CA SER A 162 10.29 19.80 0.98
C SER A 162 8.94 20.28 0.46
N ARG A 163 8.89 20.69 -0.80
CA ARG A 163 7.70 21.34 -1.38
C ARG A 163 6.47 20.42 -1.41
N ARG A 164 6.64 19.16 -1.79
CA ARG A 164 5.54 18.23 -2.01
C ARG A 164 5.22 17.41 -0.76
N THR A 165 6.24 16.84 -0.14
CA THR A 165 6.04 15.99 1.05
C THR A 165 5.84 16.78 2.33
N LYS A 166 6.08 18.11 2.30
CA LYS A 166 5.96 18.99 3.47
C LYS A 166 6.75 18.50 4.69
N GLN A 167 7.93 17.92 4.43
CA GLN A 167 8.82 17.49 5.50
C GLN A 167 9.81 18.56 5.88
N PHE A 168 9.97 18.79 7.17
CA PHE A 168 10.98 19.69 7.72
C PHE A 168 12.38 19.14 7.48
N LEU A 169 13.26 19.95 6.91
CA LEU A 169 14.61 19.58 6.56
C LEU A 169 15.66 20.31 7.41
N GLY A 170 15.36 21.50 7.89
CA GLY A 170 16.26 22.32 8.71
C GLY A 170 15.62 23.65 9.05
N GLY A 171 16.22 24.36 10.01
CA GLY A 171 15.78 25.69 10.45
C GLY A 171 16.72 26.28 11.47
N ASN A 172 16.56 27.59 11.74
CA ASN A 172 17.20 28.32 12.85
C ASN A 172 16.25 29.37 13.39
#